data_4da57c070805a30aca8c3582f91cdb0b
#
_entry.id   4da57c070805a30aca8c3582f91cdb0b
#
_cell.length_a   1.000
_cell.length_b   1.000
_cell.length_c   1.000
_cell.angle_alpha   90.00
_cell.angle_beta   90.00
_cell.angle_gamma   90.00
#
_symmetry.space_group_name_H-M   'P 1'
#
loop_
_entity.id
_entity.type
_entity.pdbx_description
1 polymer ?
#
loop_
_entity_poly.entity_id
_entity_poly.type
_entity_poly.pdbx_seq_one_letter_code
_entity_poly.pdbx_strand_id
1 'polypeptide(L)'
;KLDALEKYVNAYLTIMDVHKNKYGWKLIYFDGFAGSGSRNEDGSQTVSELMLDLFKDDYIKEEELNTYKGAAERVLGIKQSGFDWYYFIDKSKASSQQLEERLKPFGKEKHLEFRTSDANEQVSLLADAMHRDNNFASLILLDPFGMQVDWKSIEKLRGTRTDLWILIPTGVIVNRLLDRKCELTHIEKLTSFFGKDEDFLRD
;
A
#
# COMPACT_ATOMS: atom_id res chain seq x y z
N LYS A 1 0.38 13.11 0.16
CA LYS A 1 0.51 11.68 -0.15
C LYS A 1 -0.88 11.04 -0.26
N LEU A 2 -1.68 11.00 0.80
CA LEU A 2 -3.00 10.37 0.79
C LEU A 2 -4.04 11.13 -0.04
N ASP A 3 -3.97 12.45 -0.12
CA ASP A 3 -4.86 13.24 -0.98
C ASP A 3 -4.61 12.96 -2.47
N ALA A 4 -3.35 12.71 -2.83
CA ALA A 4 -3.02 12.29 -4.20
C ALA A 4 -3.58 10.89 -4.51
N LEU A 5 -3.47 9.96 -3.56
CA LEU A 5 -4.06 8.62 -3.69
C LEU A 5 -5.59 8.72 -3.86
N GLU A 6 -6.27 9.48 -3.00
CA GLU A 6 -7.72 9.64 -3.06
C GLU A 6 -8.18 10.21 -4.42
N LYS A 7 -7.50 11.24 -4.92
CA LYS A 7 -7.78 11.83 -6.25
C LYS A 7 -7.56 10.80 -7.36
N TYR A 8 -6.47 10.04 -7.26
CA TYR A 8 -6.16 8.99 -8.24
C TYR A 8 -7.22 7.89 -8.24
N VAL A 9 -7.59 7.38 -7.06
CA VAL A 9 -8.62 6.34 -6.92
C VAL A 9 -9.96 6.80 -7.51
N ASN A 10 -10.35 8.06 -7.26
CA ASN A 10 -11.56 8.63 -7.86
C ASN A 10 -11.49 8.64 -9.40
N ALA A 11 -10.37 9.07 -9.98
CA ALA A 11 -10.17 9.08 -11.43
C ALA A 11 -10.15 7.64 -11.99
N TYR A 12 -9.44 6.72 -11.33
CA TYR A 12 -9.39 5.31 -11.68
C TYR A 12 -10.79 4.69 -11.73
N LEU A 13 -11.58 4.84 -10.66
CA LEU A 13 -12.93 4.30 -10.58
C LEU A 13 -13.85 4.88 -11.66
N THR A 14 -13.74 6.19 -11.96
CA THR A 14 -14.51 6.83 -13.04
C THR A 14 -14.22 6.18 -14.40
N ILE A 15 -12.95 5.91 -14.70
CA ILE A 15 -12.55 5.22 -15.94
C ILE A 15 -13.02 3.76 -15.93
N MET A 16 -12.79 3.08 -14.81
CA MET A 16 -13.05 1.65 -14.70
C MET A 16 -14.54 1.32 -14.67
N ASP A 17 -15.42 2.21 -14.22
CA ASP A 17 -16.88 2.03 -14.30
C ASP A 17 -17.36 1.89 -15.73
N VAL A 18 -16.78 2.64 -16.66
CA VAL A 18 -17.09 2.50 -18.09
C VAL A 18 -16.69 1.10 -18.59
N HIS A 19 -15.52 0.63 -18.20
CA HIS A 19 -15.03 -0.69 -18.59
C HIS A 19 -15.78 -1.82 -17.88
N LYS A 20 -16.12 -1.66 -16.60
CA LYS A 20 -16.94 -2.60 -15.83
C LYS A 20 -18.27 -2.82 -16.51
N ASN A 21 -18.95 -1.75 -16.90
CA ASN A 21 -20.24 -1.83 -17.58
C ASN A 21 -20.14 -2.44 -18.98
N LYS A 22 -19.06 -2.17 -19.70
CA LYS A 22 -18.87 -2.66 -21.07
C LYS A 22 -18.42 -4.12 -21.15
N TYR A 23 -17.52 -4.53 -20.25
CA TYR A 23 -16.83 -5.82 -20.32
C TYR A 23 -17.15 -6.77 -19.16
N GLY A 24 -17.93 -6.32 -18.18
CA GLY A 24 -18.28 -7.12 -16.99
C GLY A 24 -17.11 -7.32 -16.03
N TRP A 25 -16.09 -6.45 -16.07
CA TRP A 25 -14.93 -6.60 -15.19
C TRP A 25 -15.29 -6.43 -13.71
N LYS A 26 -14.55 -7.12 -12.87
CA LYS A 26 -14.60 -7.02 -11.41
C LYS A 26 -13.38 -6.26 -10.91
N LEU A 27 -13.62 -5.28 -10.04
CA LEU A 27 -12.58 -4.38 -9.55
C LEU A 27 -12.11 -4.80 -8.16
N ILE A 28 -10.80 -4.88 -7.98
CA ILE A 28 -10.14 -5.22 -6.72
C ILE A 28 -9.30 -4.05 -6.25
N TYR A 29 -9.50 -3.61 -5.01
CA TYR A 29 -8.55 -2.78 -4.27
C TYR A 29 -7.72 -3.69 -3.37
N PHE A 30 -6.41 -3.50 -3.38
CA PHE A 30 -5.48 -4.29 -2.58
C PHE A 30 -4.49 -3.35 -1.89
N ASP A 31 -4.47 -3.37 -0.55
CA ASP A 31 -3.52 -2.65 0.28
C ASP A 31 -2.58 -3.67 0.94
N GLY A 32 -1.31 -3.69 0.50
CA GLY A 32 -0.34 -4.70 0.93
C GLY A 32 0.31 -4.41 2.28
N PHE A 33 0.15 -3.18 2.81
CA PHE A 33 0.73 -2.74 4.08
C PHE A 33 -0.28 -1.87 4.84
N ALA A 34 -1.46 -2.44 5.08
CA ALA A 34 -2.62 -1.71 5.52
C ALA A 34 -2.49 -1.13 6.96
N GLY A 35 -1.62 -1.70 7.79
CA GLY A 35 -1.42 -1.26 9.16
C GLY A 35 -2.67 -1.36 10.03
N SER A 36 -2.72 -0.58 11.11
CA SER A 36 -3.90 -0.46 12.00
C SER A 36 -4.92 0.59 11.54
N GLY A 37 -4.61 1.32 10.46
CA GLY A 37 -5.43 2.44 10.01
C GLY A 37 -5.29 3.72 10.84
N SER A 38 -4.53 3.71 11.94
CA SER A 38 -4.24 4.88 12.76
C SER A 38 -2.74 5.16 12.87
N ARG A 39 -2.37 6.41 13.06
CA ARG A 39 -0.98 6.79 13.32
C ARG A 39 -0.57 6.71 14.79
N ASN A 40 -1.53 6.63 15.74
CA ASN A 40 -1.27 6.87 17.16
C ASN A 40 -2.02 5.91 18.05
N GLU A 41 -1.62 4.64 18.18
CA GLU A 41 -2.19 3.81 19.26
C GLU A 41 -1.18 2.95 20.04
N ASP A 42 0.07 2.94 19.72
CA ASP A 42 1.06 2.32 20.60
C ASP A 42 2.09 3.37 21.04
N GLY A 43 2.17 3.60 22.37
CA GLY A 43 3.14 4.47 23.04
C GLY A 43 4.62 4.00 22.93
N SER A 44 4.94 3.26 21.89
CA SER A 44 6.30 3.04 21.45
C SER A 44 6.67 4.17 20.50
N GLN A 45 7.71 4.92 20.81
CA GLN A 45 8.36 5.88 19.91
C GLN A 45 8.76 5.14 18.63
N THR A 46 7.80 5.03 17.71
CA THR A 46 8.03 4.45 16.41
C THR A 46 8.71 5.47 15.52
N VAL A 47 9.32 4.99 14.46
CA VAL A 47 9.97 5.77 13.38
C VAL A 47 9.15 7.00 12.95
N SER A 48 7.83 7.03 13.23
CA SER A 48 6.93 8.16 13.02
C SER A 48 7.26 9.38 13.90
N GLU A 49 7.67 9.21 15.15
CA GLU A 49 8.02 10.34 16.03
C GLU A 49 9.40 10.89 15.66
N LEU A 50 10.32 10.03 15.23
CA LEU A 50 11.61 10.46 14.66
C LEU A 50 11.41 11.21 13.33
N MET A 51 10.40 10.86 12.54
CA MET A 51 10.04 11.63 11.34
C MET A 51 9.33 12.95 11.67
N LEU A 52 8.48 12.99 12.68
CA LEU A 52 7.84 14.22 13.15
C LEU A 52 8.86 15.22 13.70
N ASP A 53 9.91 14.75 14.38
CA ASP A 53 11.02 15.61 14.85
C ASP A 53 11.90 16.17 13.71
N LEU A 54 11.95 15.49 12.57
CA LEU A 54 12.67 15.95 11.38
C LEU A 54 11.86 16.94 10.51
N PHE A 55 10.54 17.00 10.70
CA PHE A 55 9.63 17.86 9.93
C PHE A 55 8.85 18.85 10.82
N LYS A 56 9.42 19.26 11.96
CA LYS A 56 8.79 20.19 12.92
C LYS A 56 8.47 21.58 12.38
N ASP A 57 8.89 21.92 11.18
CA ASP A 57 8.67 23.25 10.60
C ASP A 57 7.37 23.40 9.77
N ASP A 58 6.60 22.35 9.55
CA ASP A 58 5.29 22.47 8.91
C ASP A 58 4.17 22.23 9.92
N TYR A 59 3.49 23.32 10.30
CA TYR A 59 2.34 23.39 11.18
C TYR A 59 1.24 22.39 10.83
N ILE A 60 1.30 21.19 11.36
CA ILE A 60 0.15 20.29 11.40
C ILE A 60 -0.56 20.55 12.73
N LYS A 61 -1.72 21.20 12.68
CA LYS A 61 -2.56 21.44 13.86
C LYS A 61 -2.94 20.12 14.53
N GLU A 62 -2.86 20.05 15.86
CA GLU A 62 -3.26 18.89 16.67
C GLU A 62 -4.68 18.36 16.34
N GLU A 63 -5.58 19.23 15.87
CA GLU A 63 -6.94 18.86 15.44
C GLU A 63 -6.95 18.01 14.17
N GLU A 64 -5.94 18.08 13.29
CA GLU A 64 -5.82 17.22 12.11
C GLU A 64 -5.29 15.82 12.45
N LEU A 65 -4.55 15.68 13.54
CA LEU A 65 -4.02 14.39 14.01
C LEU A 65 -5.13 13.45 14.51
N ASN A 66 -6.15 13.99 15.17
CA ASN A 66 -7.30 13.22 15.68
C ASN A 66 -8.32 12.84 14.59
N THR A 67 -8.23 13.47 13.40
CA THR A 67 -9.14 13.22 12.27
C THR A 67 -8.45 12.52 11.09
N TYR A 68 -7.24 12.03 11.27
CA TYR A 68 -6.47 11.43 10.19
C TYR A 68 -7.08 10.09 9.76
N LYS A 69 -7.70 10.13 8.59
CA LYS A 69 -8.17 8.91 7.91
C LYS A 69 -6.99 8.28 7.17
N GLY A 70 -6.71 7.02 7.48
CA GLY A 70 -5.73 6.22 6.75
C GLY A 70 -6.13 5.97 5.29
N ALA A 71 -5.23 5.35 4.51
CA ALA A 71 -5.49 5.03 3.10
C ALA A 71 -6.78 4.22 2.93
N ALA A 72 -6.99 3.19 3.75
CA ALA A 72 -8.15 2.32 3.72
C ALA A 72 -9.48 3.09 3.89
N GLU A 73 -9.58 3.97 4.91
CA GLU A 73 -10.80 4.75 5.16
C GLU A 73 -11.09 5.76 4.03
N ARG A 74 -10.06 6.37 3.46
CA ARG A 74 -10.21 7.32 2.35
C ARG A 74 -10.74 6.63 1.11
N VAL A 75 -10.18 5.47 0.77
CA VAL A 75 -10.63 4.68 -0.38
C VAL A 75 -12.05 4.15 -0.18
N LEU A 76 -12.37 3.66 1.01
CA LEU A 76 -13.72 3.20 1.35
C LEU A 76 -14.74 4.34 1.42
N GLY A 77 -14.32 5.56 1.73
CA GLY A 77 -15.16 6.75 1.80
C GLY A 77 -15.59 7.30 0.43
N ILE A 78 -15.06 6.82 -0.68
CA ILE A 78 -15.43 7.24 -2.03
C ILE A 78 -16.86 6.78 -2.33
N LYS A 79 -17.75 7.74 -2.66
CA LYS A 79 -19.20 7.49 -2.75
C LYS A 79 -19.71 7.18 -4.17
N GLN A 80 -19.00 7.62 -5.23
CA GLN A 80 -19.51 7.59 -6.59
C GLN A 80 -19.49 6.20 -7.21
N SER A 81 -18.47 5.41 -6.91
CA SER A 81 -18.30 4.04 -7.36
C SER A 81 -17.38 3.32 -6.39
N GLY A 82 -17.24 2.01 -6.52
CA GLY A 82 -16.41 1.24 -5.62
C GLY A 82 -15.84 -0.01 -6.26
N PHE A 83 -14.86 -0.56 -5.59
CA PHE A 83 -14.33 -1.87 -5.94
C PHE A 83 -15.33 -2.95 -5.50
N ASP A 84 -15.31 -4.09 -6.20
CA ASP A 84 -16.11 -5.24 -5.82
C ASP A 84 -15.52 -5.95 -4.60
N TRP A 85 -14.20 -5.92 -4.44
CA TRP A 85 -13.48 -6.44 -3.27
C TRP A 85 -12.39 -5.48 -2.79
N TYR A 86 -12.19 -5.47 -1.47
CA TYR A 86 -11.14 -4.70 -0.79
C TYR A 86 -10.32 -5.65 0.06
N TYR A 87 -9.04 -5.82 -0.28
CA TYR A 87 -8.10 -6.65 0.46
C TYR A 87 -7.16 -5.77 1.27
N PHE A 88 -7.08 -6.04 2.57
CA PHE A 88 -6.19 -5.36 3.51
C PHE A 88 -5.24 -6.39 4.11
N ILE A 89 -3.95 -6.23 3.82
CA ILE A 89 -2.91 -7.17 4.20
C ILE A 89 -1.97 -6.49 5.20
N ASP A 90 -1.67 -7.17 6.29
CA ASP A 90 -0.63 -6.77 7.23
C ASP A 90 -0.02 -8.01 7.88
N LYS A 91 1.29 -7.98 8.20
CA LYS A 91 1.97 -9.06 8.92
C LYS A 91 1.58 -9.10 10.39
N SER A 92 1.22 -7.97 10.98
CA SER A 92 0.82 -7.85 12.37
C SER A 92 -0.64 -8.23 12.54
N LYS A 93 -0.90 -9.31 13.28
CA LYS A 93 -2.26 -9.71 13.64
C LYS A 93 -2.99 -8.63 14.42
N ALA A 94 -2.29 -7.95 15.34
CA ALA A 94 -2.87 -6.88 16.14
C ALA A 94 -3.31 -5.70 15.24
N SER A 95 -2.45 -5.26 14.30
CA SER A 95 -2.78 -4.20 13.36
C SER A 95 -3.95 -4.58 12.46
N SER A 96 -3.96 -5.81 11.95
CA SER A 96 -5.06 -6.32 11.11
C SER A 96 -6.40 -6.33 11.86
N GLN A 97 -6.40 -6.76 13.13
CA GLN A 97 -7.62 -6.77 13.97
C GLN A 97 -8.11 -5.35 14.28
N GLN A 98 -7.21 -4.41 14.61
CA GLN A 98 -7.56 -3.01 14.83
C GLN A 98 -8.17 -2.37 13.58
N LEU A 99 -7.58 -2.63 12.42
CA LEU A 99 -8.09 -2.14 11.15
C LEU A 99 -9.48 -2.73 10.85
N GLU A 100 -9.68 -4.03 11.05
CA GLU A 100 -10.96 -4.70 10.86
C GLU A 100 -12.06 -4.08 11.73
N GLU A 101 -11.82 -3.88 13.03
CA GLU A 101 -12.78 -3.21 13.92
C GLU A 101 -13.09 -1.79 13.45
N ARG A 102 -12.08 -1.04 13.03
CA ARG A 102 -12.22 0.34 12.53
C ARG A 102 -13.05 0.43 11.26
N LEU A 103 -12.84 -0.51 10.34
CA LEU A 103 -13.51 -0.54 9.04
C LEU A 103 -14.85 -1.28 9.03
N LYS A 104 -15.24 -1.90 10.15
CA LYS A 104 -16.49 -2.63 10.32
C LYS A 104 -17.75 -1.89 9.83
N PRO A 105 -17.89 -0.55 10.02
CA PRO A 105 -19.04 0.18 9.50
C PRO A 105 -19.19 0.10 7.97
N PHE A 106 -18.10 -0.01 7.23
CA PHE A 106 -18.11 -0.10 5.77
C PHE A 106 -18.47 -1.51 5.25
N GLY A 107 -18.28 -2.55 6.08
CA GLY A 107 -18.54 -3.95 5.71
C GLY A 107 -20.00 -4.29 5.44
N LYS A 108 -20.95 -3.39 5.74
CA LYS A 108 -22.38 -3.58 5.42
C LYS A 108 -22.67 -3.44 3.92
N GLU A 109 -21.86 -2.67 3.21
CA GLU A 109 -22.08 -2.29 1.81
C GLU A 109 -20.94 -2.75 0.89
N LYS A 110 -19.80 -3.16 1.47
CA LYS A 110 -18.57 -3.47 0.73
C LYS A 110 -17.99 -4.82 1.18
N HIS A 111 -17.41 -5.56 0.25
CA HIS A 111 -16.71 -6.81 0.55
C HIS A 111 -15.29 -6.52 1.03
N LEU A 112 -15.08 -6.61 2.34
CA LEU A 112 -13.80 -6.37 3.00
C LEU A 112 -13.16 -7.71 3.38
N GLU A 113 -11.90 -7.89 3.03
CA GLU A 113 -11.08 -9.06 3.33
C GLU A 113 -9.83 -8.62 4.07
N PHE A 114 -9.63 -9.14 5.27
CA PHE A 114 -8.45 -8.87 6.11
C PHE A 114 -7.59 -10.12 6.19
N ARG A 115 -6.30 -9.99 5.90
CA ARG A 115 -5.36 -11.11 5.91
C ARG A 115 -4.10 -10.78 6.68
N THR A 116 -3.82 -11.58 7.71
CA THR A 116 -2.54 -11.52 8.41
C THR A 116 -1.53 -12.38 7.65
N SER A 117 -0.76 -11.76 6.75
CA SER A 117 0.18 -12.45 5.85
C SER A 117 1.26 -11.51 5.32
N ASP A 118 2.22 -12.07 4.61
CA ASP A 118 3.23 -11.31 3.86
C ASP A 118 2.63 -10.68 2.60
N ALA A 119 2.91 -9.40 2.36
CA ALA A 119 2.41 -8.67 1.20
C ALA A 119 2.89 -9.28 -0.13
N ASN A 120 4.15 -9.71 -0.22
CA ASN A 120 4.72 -10.29 -1.44
C ASN A 120 4.06 -11.62 -1.81
N GLU A 121 3.76 -12.44 -0.78
CA GLU A 121 3.00 -13.67 -0.95
C GLU A 121 1.60 -13.38 -1.50
N GLN A 122 0.88 -12.44 -0.87
CA GLN A 122 -0.50 -12.10 -1.26
C GLN A 122 -0.58 -11.43 -2.64
N VAL A 123 0.39 -10.57 -3.00
CA VAL A 123 0.52 -10.02 -4.35
C VAL A 123 0.72 -11.14 -5.37
N SER A 124 1.57 -12.12 -5.05
CA SER A 124 1.81 -13.27 -5.92
C SER A 124 0.55 -14.10 -6.13
N LEU A 125 -0.21 -14.37 -5.07
CA LEU A 125 -1.48 -15.10 -5.14
C LEU A 125 -2.54 -14.34 -5.94
N LEU A 126 -2.60 -13.02 -5.78
CA LEU A 126 -3.50 -12.16 -6.58
C LEU A 126 -3.12 -12.21 -8.05
N ALA A 127 -1.84 -12.09 -8.39
CA ALA A 127 -1.35 -12.19 -9.76
C ALA A 127 -1.73 -13.53 -10.40
N ASP A 128 -1.51 -14.64 -9.69
CA ASP A 128 -1.87 -15.99 -10.15
C ASP A 128 -3.39 -16.14 -10.37
N ALA A 129 -4.22 -15.51 -9.53
CA ALA A 129 -5.66 -15.48 -9.70
C ALA A 129 -6.08 -14.68 -10.93
N MET A 130 -5.49 -13.50 -11.15
CA MET A 130 -5.78 -12.63 -12.29
C MET A 130 -5.32 -13.22 -13.63
N HIS A 131 -4.26 -14.03 -13.63
CA HIS A 131 -3.84 -14.76 -14.83
C HIS A 131 -4.80 -15.90 -15.19
N ARG A 132 -5.43 -16.51 -14.18
CA ARG A 132 -6.43 -17.57 -14.41
C ARG A 132 -7.77 -17.03 -14.89
N ASP A 133 -8.15 -15.83 -14.42
CA ASP A 133 -9.40 -15.19 -14.79
C ASP A 133 -9.17 -13.73 -15.21
N ASN A 134 -9.31 -13.49 -16.51
CA ASN A 134 -9.16 -12.18 -17.12
C ASN A 134 -10.30 -11.19 -16.83
N ASN A 135 -11.28 -11.54 -16.01
CA ASN A 135 -12.39 -10.66 -15.67
C ASN A 135 -12.06 -9.70 -14.51
N PHE A 136 -10.84 -9.75 -13.99
CA PHE A 136 -10.42 -8.86 -12.92
C PHE A 136 -9.55 -7.71 -13.41
N ALA A 137 -9.73 -6.56 -12.76
CA ALA A 137 -8.79 -5.44 -12.80
C ALA A 137 -8.51 -4.99 -11.36
N SER A 138 -7.30 -4.61 -11.06
CA SER A 138 -6.90 -4.27 -9.69
C SER A 138 -6.16 -2.94 -9.60
N LEU A 139 -6.34 -2.28 -8.45
CA LEU A 139 -5.50 -1.20 -7.98
C LEU A 139 -4.79 -1.68 -6.72
N ILE A 140 -3.47 -1.77 -6.78
CA ILE A 140 -2.62 -2.22 -5.69
C ILE A 140 -1.89 -1.04 -5.07
N LEU A 141 -2.00 -0.87 -3.76
CA LEU A 141 -1.23 0.07 -2.95
C LEU A 141 -0.18 -0.70 -2.15
N LEU A 142 1.09 -0.33 -2.30
CA LEU A 142 2.20 -0.82 -1.49
C LEU A 142 2.89 0.37 -0.82
N ASP A 143 2.64 0.57 0.47
CA ASP A 143 3.26 1.60 1.31
C ASP A 143 4.13 0.97 2.41
N PRO A 144 5.25 0.33 2.05
CA PRO A 144 6.10 -0.34 3.02
C PRO A 144 6.85 0.66 3.90
N PHE A 145 7.14 0.28 5.14
CA PHE A 145 8.03 1.05 6.04
C PHE A 145 9.50 1.02 5.62
N GLY A 146 9.83 0.23 4.61
CA GLY A 146 11.19 0.03 4.15
C GLY A 146 11.22 -0.71 2.81
N MET A 147 12.33 -1.38 2.52
CA MET A 147 12.47 -2.23 1.34
C MET A 147 11.89 -3.63 1.59
N GLN A 148 10.58 -3.69 1.82
CA GLN A 148 9.87 -4.93 2.15
C GLN A 148 9.18 -5.55 0.93
N VAL A 149 9.19 -4.83 -0.20
CA VAL A 149 8.59 -5.28 -1.45
C VAL A 149 9.65 -6.00 -2.27
N ASP A 150 9.37 -7.22 -2.67
CA ASP A 150 10.21 -8.00 -3.56
C ASP A 150 9.79 -7.80 -5.01
N TRP A 151 10.72 -7.40 -5.87
CA TRP A 151 10.46 -7.18 -7.29
C TRP A 151 9.84 -8.42 -7.96
N LYS A 152 10.24 -9.62 -7.55
CA LYS A 152 9.68 -10.88 -8.07
C LYS A 152 8.17 -11.00 -7.89
N SER A 153 7.62 -10.46 -6.81
CA SER A 153 6.16 -10.44 -6.61
C SER A 153 5.47 -9.44 -7.53
N ILE A 154 6.10 -8.29 -7.76
CA ILE A 154 5.63 -7.25 -8.71
C ILE A 154 5.67 -7.79 -10.15
N GLU A 155 6.76 -8.44 -10.54
CA GLU A 155 6.94 -8.97 -11.89
C GLU A 155 5.85 -9.97 -12.29
N LYS A 156 5.30 -10.72 -11.34
CA LYS A 156 4.16 -11.60 -11.58
C LYS A 156 2.89 -10.89 -12.04
N LEU A 157 2.74 -9.60 -11.73
CA LEU A 157 1.61 -8.78 -12.17
C LEU A 157 1.69 -8.42 -13.66
N ARG A 158 2.81 -8.69 -14.31
CA ARG A 158 3.02 -8.38 -15.72
C ARG A 158 1.97 -9.09 -16.59
N GLY A 159 1.28 -8.33 -17.43
CA GLY A 159 0.23 -8.85 -18.31
C GLY A 159 -1.16 -8.93 -17.66
N THR A 160 -1.29 -8.59 -16.38
CA THR A 160 -2.61 -8.40 -15.74
C THR A 160 -3.10 -6.96 -15.93
N ARG A 161 -4.38 -6.71 -15.62
CA ARG A 161 -4.97 -5.35 -15.58
C ARG A 161 -4.78 -4.77 -14.19
N THR A 162 -3.55 -4.37 -13.88
CA THR A 162 -3.20 -3.87 -12.56
C THR A 162 -2.57 -2.48 -12.66
N ASP A 163 -3.13 -1.54 -11.91
CA ASP A 163 -2.48 -0.29 -11.59
C ASP A 163 -1.77 -0.43 -10.24
N LEU A 164 -0.50 -0.07 -10.20
CA LEU A 164 0.35 -0.27 -9.04
C LEU A 164 0.87 1.06 -8.48
N TRP A 165 0.58 1.32 -7.21
CA TRP A 165 1.15 2.41 -6.42
C TRP A 165 2.14 1.85 -5.42
N ILE A 166 3.42 2.20 -5.60
CA ILE A 166 4.49 1.88 -4.64
C ILE A 166 4.98 3.19 -4.04
N LEU A 167 4.92 3.30 -2.73
CA LEU A 167 5.48 4.42 -2.01
C LEU A 167 6.90 4.09 -1.57
N ILE A 168 7.87 4.74 -2.20
CA ILE A 168 9.28 4.53 -1.91
C ILE A 168 9.70 5.58 -0.87
N PRO A 169 10.07 5.17 0.37
CA PRO A 169 10.49 6.09 1.42
C PRO A 169 11.93 6.56 1.17
N THR A 170 12.11 7.53 0.27
CA THR A 170 13.43 8.00 -0.21
C THR A 170 14.27 8.69 0.85
N GLY A 171 13.68 9.40 1.82
CA GLY A 171 14.41 10.22 2.78
C GLY A 171 15.18 9.42 3.85
N VAL A 172 14.52 8.49 4.52
CA VAL A 172 15.11 7.72 5.65
C VAL A 172 15.90 6.52 5.15
N ILE A 173 15.48 5.92 4.04
CA ILE A 173 16.06 4.69 3.51
C ILE A 173 17.39 4.98 2.81
N VAL A 174 17.45 6.01 1.97
CA VAL A 174 18.69 6.37 1.28
C VAL A 174 19.81 6.61 2.28
N ASN A 175 19.54 7.34 3.39
CA ASN A 175 20.54 7.57 4.43
C ASN A 175 20.94 6.32 5.22
N ARG A 176 20.14 5.26 5.21
CA ARG A 176 20.46 3.98 5.88
C ARG A 176 21.12 2.97 4.96
N LEU A 177 21.02 3.18 3.64
CA LEU A 177 21.60 2.30 2.64
C LEU A 177 23.03 2.65 2.30
N LEU A 178 23.43 3.88 2.62
CA LEU A 178 24.81 4.35 2.50
C LEU A 178 25.44 4.39 3.89
N ASP A 179 26.64 3.87 3.99
CA ASP A 179 27.47 4.07 5.19
C ASP A 179 28.08 5.49 5.20
N ARG A 180 28.90 5.79 6.21
CA ARG A 180 29.59 7.09 6.31
C ARG A 180 30.58 7.35 5.18
N LYS A 181 30.93 6.33 4.40
CA LYS A 181 31.83 6.42 3.24
C LYS A 181 31.07 6.46 1.93
N CYS A 182 29.73 6.56 1.98
CA CYS A 182 28.82 6.45 0.83
C CYS A 182 28.88 5.09 0.13
N GLU A 183 29.26 4.03 0.85
CA GLU A 183 29.21 2.66 0.34
C GLU A 183 27.81 2.07 0.60
N LEU A 184 27.30 1.31 -0.40
CA LEU A 184 26.01 0.66 -0.27
C LEU A 184 26.03 -0.41 0.82
N THR A 185 25.12 -0.29 1.77
CA THR A 185 24.84 -1.30 2.79
C THR A 185 23.56 -2.06 2.43
N HIS A 186 23.40 -3.28 2.95
CA HIS A 186 22.19 -4.09 2.70
C HIS A 186 21.87 -4.38 1.22
N ILE A 187 22.89 -4.68 0.45
CA ILE A 187 22.80 -4.89 -0.99
C ILE A 187 21.74 -5.93 -1.37
N GLU A 188 21.61 -7.01 -0.59
CA GLU A 188 20.59 -8.06 -0.81
C GLU A 188 19.15 -7.51 -0.80
N LYS A 189 18.88 -6.53 0.09
CA LYS A 189 17.56 -5.88 0.13
C LYS A 189 17.33 -4.97 -1.07
N LEU A 190 18.40 -4.30 -1.52
CA LEU A 190 18.35 -3.45 -2.71
C LEU A 190 18.12 -4.29 -3.96
N THR A 191 18.87 -5.38 -4.12
CA THR A 191 18.71 -6.31 -5.25
C THR A 191 17.31 -6.92 -5.28
N SER A 192 16.77 -7.30 -4.11
CA SER A 192 15.40 -7.80 -4.03
C SER A 192 14.36 -6.75 -4.39
N PHE A 193 14.51 -5.53 -3.86
CA PHE A 193 13.55 -4.45 -4.05
C PHE A 193 13.54 -3.91 -5.49
N PHE A 194 14.71 -3.72 -6.09
CA PHE A 194 14.82 -3.19 -7.46
C PHE A 194 14.82 -4.27 -8.54
N GLY A 195 14.95 -5.55 -8.17
CA GLY A 195 15.05 -6.66 -9.11
C GLY A 195 16.29 -6.57 -10.00
N LYS A 196 17.35 -5.95 -9.49
CA LYS A 196 18.62 -5.73 -10.19
C LYS A 196 19.75 -6.41 -9.44
N ASP A 197 20.80 -6.82 -10.18
CA ASP A 197 22.01 -7.35 -9.58
C ASP A 197 22.85 -6.26 -8.89
N GLU A 198 23.86 -6.71 -8.15
CA GLU A 198 24.75 -5.82 -7.41
C GLU A 198 25.55 -4.90 -8.31
N ASP A 199 25.99 -5.39 -9.46
CA ASP A 199 26.80 -4.61 -10.40
C ASP A 199 26.01 -3.41 -10.93
N PHE A 200 24.74 -3.63 -11.31
CA PHE A 200 23.84 -2.55 -11.73
C PHE A 200 23.58 -1.50 -10.64
N LEU A 201 23.56 -1.93 -9.37
CA LEU A 201 23.27 -1.02 -8.23
C LEU A 201 24.49 -0.19 -7.81
N ARG A 202 25.70 -0.57 -8.26
CA ARG A 202 26.96 0.14 -7.93
C ARG A 202 27.36 1.15 -9.00
N ASP A 203 26.82 1.04 -10.22
CA ASP A 203 27.00 1.99 -11.31
C ASP A 203 26.10 3.24 -11.14
#